data_904c6cd4203b10534dffb03f251ffe8f
#
_entry.id   904c6cd4203b10534dffb03f251ffe8f
#
_cell.length_a   1.000
_cell.length_b   1.000
_cell.length_c   1.000
_cell.angle_alpha   90.00
_cell.angle_beta   90.00
_cell.angle_gamma   90.00
#
_symmetry.space_group_name_H-M   'P 1'
#
loop_
_entity.id
_entity.type
_entity.pdbx_description
1 polymer ?
#
loop_
_entity_poly.entity_id
_entity_poly.type
_entity_poly.pdbx_seq_one_letter_code
_entity_poly.pdbx_strand_id
1 'polypeptide(L)'
;SFALMMKGHGANVIGNTIQEACLNTVHLERTAKMLLWAQSVGKASPIPRAVVKKYEQVEAERVTARGSRPPRSPEWNFYERLIKRGERWNTW
;
A
#
# COMPACT_ATOMS: atom_id res chain seq x y z
N SER A 1 -8.10 -6.76 6.14
CA SER A 1 -8.22 -5.51 5.39
C SER A 1 -7.56 -4.37 6.15
N PHE A 2 -6.79 -3.54 5.46
CA PHE A 2 -6.10 -2.40 6.08
C PHE A 2 -6.77 -1.05 5.77
N ALA A 3 -7.82 -1.05 4.98
CA ALA A 3 -8.50 0.18 4.58
C ALA A 3 -10.00 0.02 4.58
N LEU A 4 -10.70 1.06 5.01
CA LEU A 4 -12.15 1.17 4.95
C LEU A 4 -12.52 2.40 4.15
N MET A 5 -13.23 2.19 3.05
CA MET A 5 -13.73 3.28 2.21
C MET A 5 -15.10 3.74 2.71
N MET A 6 -15.25 5.03 2.93
CA MET A 6 -16.50 5.61 3.42
C MET A 6 -17.10 6.50 2.34
N LYS A 7 -18.29 6.15 1.87
CA LYS A 7 -18.97 6.88 0.81
C LYS A 7 -19.21 8.33 1.23
N GLY A 8 -18.74 9.27 0.42
CA GLY A 8 -18.92 10.69 0.66
C GLY A 8 -18.01 11.30 1.73
N HIS A 9 -17.14 10.50 2.36
CA HIS A 9 -16.25 10.98 3.43
C HIS A 9 -14.78 10.78 3.16
N GLY A 10 -14.40 9.62 2.61
CA GLY A 10 -12.98 9.29 2.37
C GLY A 10 -12.65 7.87 2.77
N ALA A 11 -11.48 7.68 3.35
CA ALA A 11 -11.00 6.36 3.74
C ALA A 11 -10.31 6.40 5.10
N ASN A 12 -10.46 5.31 5.85
CA ASN A 12 -9.64 5.04 7.04
C ASN A 12 -8.61 3.98 6.69
N VAL A 13 -7.37 4.21 7.07
CA VAL A 13 -6.27 3.27 6.83
C VAL A 13 -5.64 2.90 8.16
N ILE A 14 -5.38 1.62 8.35
CA ILE A 14 -4.78 1.10 9.57
C ILE A 14 -3.46 0.39 9.27
N GLY A 15 -2.64 0.24 10.29
CA GLY A 15 -1.41 -0.53 10.24
C GLY A 15 -0.97 -0.86 11.66
N ASN A 16 -0.04 -1.81 11.79
CA ASN A 16 0.50 -2.21 13.08
C ASN A 16 1.41 -1.14 13.68
N THR A 17 1.94 -0.26 12.84
CA THR A 17 2.75 0.90 13.24
C THR A 17 2.27 2.12 12.47
N ILE A 18 2.65 3.32 12.94
CA ILE A 18 2.37 4.56 12.22
C ILE A 18 3.03 4.54 10.84
N GLN A 19 4.25 4.03 10.75
CA GLN A 19 4.96 3.89 9.47
C GLN A 19 4.19 3.01 8.50
N GLU A 20 3.71 1.87 8.97
CA GLU A 20 2.92 0.95 8.14
C GLU A 20 1.61 1.60 7.68
N ALA A 21 0.90 2.28 8.58
CA ALA A 21 -0.33 2.99 8.22
C ALA A 21 -0.08 4.07 7.17
N CYS A 22 0.99 4.84 7.29
CA CYS A 22 1.37 5.86 6.30
C CYS A 22 1.68 5.23 4.94
N LEU A 23 2.45 4.15 4.90
CA LEU A 23 2.78 3.47 3.65
C LEU A 23 1.54 2.84 3.03
N ASN A 24 0.65 2.27 3.82
CA ASN A 24 -0.62 1.74 3.32
C ASN A 24 -1.47 2.83 2.68
N THR A 25 -1.46 4.03 3.24
CA THR A 25 -2.15 5.18 2.66
C THR A 25 -1.57 5.57 1.30
N VAL A 26 -0.25 5.62 1.19
CA VAL A 26 0.44 5.91 -0.08
C VAL A 26 0.11 4.85 -1.13
N HIS A 27 0.16 3.57 -0.74
CA HIS A 27 -0.15 2.46 -1.64
C HIS A 27 -1.61 2.49 -2.09
N LEU A 28 -2.53 2.82 -1.19
CA LEU A 28 -3.95 2.96 -1.52
C LEU A 28 -4.17 4.05 -2.57
N GLU A 29 -3.57 5.22 -2.40
CA GLU A 29 -3.68 6.32 -3.35
C GLU A 29 -3.13 5.94 -4.72
N ARG A 30 -1.92 5.34 -4.76
CA ARG A 30 -1.30 4.92 -6.02
C ARG A 30 -2.10 3.86 -6.74
N THR A 31 -2.60 2.88 -6.00
CA THR A 31 -3.43 1.82 -6.57
C THR A 31 -4.72 2.41 -7.15
N ALA A 32 -5.35 3.34 -6.46
CA ALA A 32 -6.55 4.00 -6.94
C ALA A 32 -6.29 4.79 -8.23
N LYS A 33 -5.19 5.51 -8.32
CA LYS A 33 -4.80 6.24 -9.52
C LYS A 33 -4.53 5.30 -10.70
N MET A 34 -3.79 4.22 -10.47
CA MET A 34 -3.51 3.23 -11.51
C MET A 34 -4.78 2.57 -12.02
N LEU A 35 -5.71 2.24 -11.12
CA LEU A 35 -6.99 1.67 -11.50
C LEU A 35 -7.81 2.64 -12.34
N LEU A 36 -7.86 3.91 -11.95
CA LEU A 36 -8.57 4.95 -12.69
C LEU A 36 -7.99 5.10 -14.10
N TRP A 37 -6.67 5.12 -14.25
CA TRP A 37 -6.01 5.21 -15.55
C TRP A 37 -6.25 3.97 -16.39
N ALA A 38 -6.20 2.77 -15.80
CA ALA A 38 -6.48 1.52 -16.50
C ALA A 38 -7.91 1.51 -17.04
N GLN A 39 -8.88 1.95 -16.25
CA GLN A 39 -10.29 2.00 -16.67
C GLN A 39 -10.55 3.04 -17.76
N SER A 40 -9.71 4.06 -17.89
CA SER A 40 -9.86 5.05 -18.95
C SER A 40 -9.51 4.51 -20.35
N VAL A 41 -8.75 3.43 -20.43
CA VAL A 41 -8.35 2.81 -21.69
C VAL A 41 -8.95 1.41 -21.90
N GLY A 42 -9.61 0.85 -20.89
CA GLY A 42 -10.20 -0.48 -20.99
C GLY A 42 -10.88 -0.88 -19.69
N LYS A 43 -11.30 -2.14 -19.62
CA LYS A 43 -11.95 -2.69 -18.44
C LYS A 43 -10.91 -3.41 -17.59
N ALA A 44 -10.77 -2.98 -16.33
CA ALA A 44 -9.90 -3.67 -15.38
C ALA A 44 -10.53 -5.00 -14.95
N SER A 45 -9.70 -6.04 -14.88
CA SER A 45 -10.12 -7.36 -14.39
C SER A 45 -9.49 -7.63 -13.03
N PRO A 46 -10.26 -8.19 -12.08
CA PRO A 46 -9.68 -8.56 -10.80
C PRO A 46 -8.69 -9.72 -10.94
N ILE A 47 -7.67 -9.72 -10.09
CA ILE A 47 -6.72 -10.84 -10.00
C ILE A 47 -7.46 -12.07 -9.49
N PRO A 48 -7.24 -13.27 -10.11
CA PRO A 48 -7.88 -14.49 -9.62
C PRO A 48 -7.61 -14.74 -8.14
N ARG A 49 -8.63 -15.19 -7.44
CA ARG A 49 -8.56 -15.40 -6.00
C ARG A 49 -7.44 -16.38 -5.59
N ALA A 50 -7.19 -17.40 -6.42
CA ALA A 50 -6.11 -18.35 -6.16
C ALA A 50 -4.73 -17.69 -6.13
N VAL A 51 -4.49 -16.71 -7.02
CA VAL A 51 -3.24 -15.94 -7.06
C VAL A 51 -3.12 -15.06 -5.82
N VAL A 52 -4.20 -14.40 -5.41
CA VAL A 52 -4.22 -13.56 -4.21
C VAL A 52 -3.89 -14.39 -2.97
N LYS A 53 -4.51 -15.57 -2.82
CA LYS A 53 -4.22 -16.48 -1.71
C LYS A 53 -2.76 -16.90 -1.66
N LYS A 54 -2.17 -17.19 -2.82
CA LYS A 54 -0.75 -17.55 -2.91
C LYS A 54 0.16 -16.43 -2.42
N TYR A 55 -0.13 -15.19 -2.81
CA TYR A 55 0.62 -14.03 -2.34
C TYR A 55 0.48 -13.82 -0.83
N GLU A 56 -0.72 -13.99 -0.30
CA GLU A 56 -0.96 -13.89 1.13
C GLU A 56 -0.17 -14.94 1.93
N GLN A 57 -0.10 -16.17 1.43
CA GLN A 57 0.69 -17.23 2.06
C GLN A 57 2.18 -16.91 2.04
N VAL A 58 2.71 -16.45 0.92
CA VAL A 58 4.12 -16.06 0.80
C VAL A 58 4.44 -14.92 1.77
N GLU A 59 3.56 -13.94 1.89
CA GLU A 59 3.75 -12.82 2.80
C GLU A 59 3.70 -13.27 4.26
N ALA A 60 2.78 -14.17 4.61
CA ALA A 60 2.69 -14.74 5.95
C ALA A 60 3.97 -15.51 6.32
N GLU A 61 4.52 -16.27 5.38
CA GLU A 61 5.80 -16.96 5.56
C GLU A 61 6.96 -16.01 5.79
N ARG A 62 7.02 -14.91 5.05
CA ARG A 62 8.03 -13.87 5.23
C ARG A 62 7.95 -13.24 6.61
N VAL A 63 6.74 -12.94 7.06
CA VAL A 63 6.52 -12.36 8.39
C VAL A 63 6.97 -13.34 9.48
N THR A 64 6.64 -14.62 9.33
CA THR A 64 7.04 -15.66 10.27
C THR A 64 8.57 -15.81 10.30
N ALA A 65 9.21 -15.86 9.14
CA ALA A 65 10.66 -16.00 9.04
C ALA A 65 11.40 -14.80 9.61
N ARG A 66 10.83 -13.60 9.49
CA ARG A 66 11.42 -12.37 10.04
C ARG A 66 11.34 -12.34 11.58
N GLY A 67 10.37 -13.02 12.18
CA GLY A 67 10.13 -13.03 13.60
C GLY A 67 9.60 -11.69 14.12
N SER A 68 10.01 -11.32 15.34
CA SER A 68 9.56 -10.08 15.99
C SER A 68 10.35 -8.83 15.58
N ARG A 69 11.35 -8.97 14.71
CA ARG A 69 12.15 -7.83 14.27
C ARG A 69 11.30 -6.87 13.44
N PRO A 70 11.35 -5.55 13.74
CA PRO A 70 10.67 -4.58 12.90
C PRO A 70 11.22 -4.64 11.48
N PRO A 71 10.36 -4.57 10.46
CA PRO A 71 10.81 -4.60 9.09
C PRO A 71 11.64 -3.37 8.77
N ARG A 72 12.76 -3.56 8.08
CA ARG A 72 13.43 -2.44 7.41
C ARG A 72 12.52 -2.01 6.28
N SER A 73 12.22 -0.73 6.22
CA SER A 73 11.37 -0.18 5.18
C SER A 73 12.16 0.78 4.30
N PRO A 74 12.70 0.32 3.16
CA PRO A 74 13.34 1.20 2.20
C PRO A 74 12.39 2.28 1.68
N GLU A 75 11.12 1.96 1.56
CA GLU A 75 10.09 2.91 1.14
C GLU A 75 9.92 4.05 2.15
N TRP A 76 9.84 3.72 3.44
CA TRP A 76 9.75 4.73 4.49
C TRP A 76 10.95 5.67 4.45
N ASN A 77 12.14 5.12 4.34
CA ASN A 77 13.37 5.89 4.27
C ASN A 77 13.40 6.80 3.04
N PHE A 78 12.89 6.31 1.91
CA PHE A 78 12.77 7.09 0.69
C PHE A 78 11.86 8.31 0.87
N TYR A 79 10.65 8.10 1.41
CA TYR A 79 9.69 9.18 1.63
C TYR A 79 10.18 10.16 2.70
N GLU A 80 10.82 9.67 3.75
CA GLU A 80 11.42 10.53 4.76
C GLU A 80 12.47 11.45 4.15
N ARG A 81 13.32 10.93 3.27
CA ARG A 81 14.31 11.75 2.57
C ARG A 81 13.67 12.80 1.65
N LEU A 82 12.59 12.44 0.95
CA LEU A 82 11.87 13.39 0.11
C LEU A 82 11.33 14.57 0.92
N ILE A 83 10.73 14.29 2.06
CA ILE A 83 10.16 15.31 2.95
C ILE A 83 11.28 16.21 3.49
N LYS A 84 12.40 15.64 3.91
CA LYS A 84 13.54 16.40 4.43
C LYS A 84 14.15 17.32 3.38
N ARG A 85 14.08 16.96 2.10
CA ARG A 85 14.51 17.82 0.99
C ARG A 85 13.45 18.83 0.54
N GLY A 86 12.24 18.78 1.13
CA GLY A 86 11.12 19.59 0.71
C GLY A 86 10.46 19.17 -0.60
N GLU A 87 10.77 17.95 -1.07
CA GLU A 87 10.16 17.41 -2.28
C GLU A 87 8.80 16.77 -1.99
N ARG A 88 7.95 16.78 -2.99
CA ARG A 88 6.62 16.17 -2.89
C ARG A 88 6.70 14.68 -3.16
N TRP A 89 6.01 13.89 -2.35
CA TRP A 89 5.97 12.43 -2.51
C TRP A 89 5.02 11.96 -3.63
N ASN A 90 4.13 12.81 -4.08
CA ASN A 90 3.07 12.48 -5.05
C ASN A 90 3.19 13.27 -6.36
N THR A 91 4.38 13.28 -6.94
CA THR A 91 4.70 14.09 -8.11
C THR A 91 4.22 13.54 -9.45
N TRP A 92 3.43 12.52 -9.47
CA TRP A 92 2.97 11.91 -10.73
C TRP A 92 1.52 12.16 -11.07
#